data_d46f68044226ce2a8ec688cb30ea1f53
#
_entry.id   d46f68044226ce2a8ec688cb30ea1f53
#
_cell.length_a   1.000
_cell.length_b   1.000
_cell.length_c   1.000
_cell.angle_alpha   90.00
_cell.angle_beta   90.00
_cell.angle_gamma   90.00
#
_symmetry.space_group_name_H-M   'P 1'
#
loop_
_entity.id
_entity.type
_entity.pdbx_description
1 polymer ?
#
loop_
_entity_poly.entity_id
_entity_poly.type
_entity_poly.pdbx_seq_one_letter_code
_entity_poly.pdbx_strand_id
1 'polypeptide(L)'
;MYYFEILKELFNCKIDYLIVGGLAVNLYGVPRVTQDIDIIIAFDKENICELNGVLKRLGYVPRLPGVDPEELADPIVRDDWIANKNLKAFSFYHTKDGYKAVDIVLVHPLDFAKSFQNKTTKKAQGIAINLVSLDDLIRMKSFSGRQQDLSDIELLKKIQQYREKGELHE
;
A
#
# COMPACT_ATOMS: atom_id res chain seq x y z
N MET A 1 -16.70 5.32 -4.47
CA MET A 1 -15.53 4.40 -4.61
C MET A 1 -14.97 4.20 -3.22
N TYR A 2 -15.00 2.98 -2.68
CA TYR A 2 -14.67 2.73 -1.27
C TYR A 2 -13.20 3.07 -0.92
N TYR A 3 -12.29 2.95 -1.88
CA TYR A 3 -10.89 3.37 -1.69
C TYR A 3 -10.76 4.83 -1.25
N PHE A 4 -11.63 5.70 -1.77
CA PHE A 4 -11.53 7.12 -1.47
C PHE A 4 -11.82 7.44 -0.01
N GLU A 5 -12.76 6.75 0.63
CA GLU A 5 -13.08 6.92 2.05
C GLU A 5 -11.86 6.58 2.93
N ILE A 6 -11.21 5.45 2.66
CA ILE A 6 -10.00 5.06 3.37
C ILE A 6 -8.88 6.08 3.14
N LEU A 7 -8.60 6.44 1.88
CA LEU A 7 -7.53 7.37 1.54
C LEU A 7 -7.75 8.75 2.15
N LYS A 8 -9.00 9.21 2.26
CA LYS A 8 -9.37 10.44 2.92
C LYS A 8 -9.06 10.41 4.41
N GLU A 9 -9.39 9.31 5.10
CA GLU A 9 -9.08 9.16 6.52
C GLU A 9 -7.58 9.02 6.77
N LEU A 10 -6.84 8.29 5.93
CA LEU A 10 -5.38 8.23 6.01
C LEU A 10 -4.74 9.62 5.86
N PHE A 11 -5.27 10.44 4.95
CA PHE A 11 -4.82 11.82 4.76
C PHE A 11 -5.16 12.71 5.98
N ASN A 12 -6.41 12.64 6.48
CA ASN A 12 -6.88 13.46 7.60
C ASN A 12 -6.09 13.17 8.90
N CYS A 13 -5.79 11.90 9.14
CA CYS A 13 -5.03 11.44 10.31
C CYS A 13 -3.50 11.50 10.09
N LYS A 14 -3.03 12.01 8.95
CA LYS A 14 -1.60 12.16 8.62
C LYS A 14 -0.81 10.86 8.76
N ILE A 15 -1.41 9.75 8.36
CA ILE A 15 -0.75 8.45 8.37
C ILE A 15 0.42 8.44 7.38
N ASP A 16 1.57 7.96 7.81
CA ASP A 16 2.73 7.75 6.95
C ASP A 16 2.62 6.40 6.24
N TYR A 17 2.10 6.45 5.01
CA TYR A 17 1.88 5.30 4.15
C TYR A 17 2.27 5.58 2.70
N LEU A 18 2.50 4.52 1.94
CA LEU A 18 2.62 4.56 0.49
C LEU A 18 1.71 3.48 -0.11
N ILE A 19 0.86 3.86 -1.07
CA ILE A 19 0.11 2.89 -1.86
C ILE A 19 1.08 2.12 -2.75
N VAL A 20 0.90 0.81 -2.78
CA VAL A 20 1.64 -0.14 -3.63
C VAL A 20 0.64 -1.04 -4.38
N GLY A 21 1.08 -2.14 -4.93
CA GLY A 21 0.21 -3.16 -5.51
C GLY A 21 -0.63 -2.72 -6.70
N GLY A 22 -1.81 -3.29 -6.82
CA GLY A 22 -2.70 -3.07 -7.97
C GLY A 22 -3.29 -1.67 -8.05
N LEU A 23 -3.62 -1.08 -6.92
CA LEU A 23 -4.16 0.27 -6.87
C LEU A 23 -3.13 1.31 -7.31
N ALA A 24 -1.85 1.14 -6.94
CA ALA A 24 -0.77 2.00 -7.43
C ALA A 24 -0.64 1.92 -8.95
N VAL A 25 -0.73 0.72 -9.54
CA VAL A 25 -0.70 0.51 -10.99
C VAL A 25 -1.83 1.31 -11.67
N ASN A 26 -3.06 1.24 -11.13
CA ASN A 26 -4.19 2.02 -11.64
C ASN A 26 -3.96 3.54 -11.53
N LEU A 27 -3.43 3.99 -10.41
CA LEU A 27 -3.16 5.42 -10.18
C LEU A 27 -2.02 5.95 -11.05
N TYR A 28 -1.15 5.07 -11.57
CA TYR A 28 -0.17 5.42 -12.61
C TYR A 28 -0.76 5.46 -14.02
N GLY A 29 -2.02 5.03 -14.21
CA GLY A 29 -2.74 5.11 -15.49
C GLY A 29 -2.83 3.79 -16.25
N VAL A 30 -2.44 2.66 -15.64
CA VAL A 30 -2.62 1.32 -16.21
C VAL A 30 -3.96 0.73 -15.74
N PRO A 31 -4.97 0.57 -16.61
CA PRO A 31 -6.24 -0.05 -16.21
C PRO A 31 -6.04 -1.48 -15.73
N ARG A 32 -6.48 -1.74 -14.52
CA ARG A 32 -6.39 -3.06 -13.90
C ARG A 32 -7.52 -3.28 -12.89
N VAL A 33 -8.07 -4.49 -12.84
CA VAL A 33 -8.99 -4.86 -11.75
C VAL A 33 -8.17 -5.11 -10.48
N THR A 34 -8.54 -4.42 -9.40
CA THR A 34 -8.00 -4.64 -8.05
C THR A 34 -9.12 -4.50 -7.04
N GLN A 35 -9.10 -5.34 -6.01
CA GLN A 35 -10.10 -5.35 -4.95
C GLN A 35 -9.54 -4.84 -3.63
N ASP A 36 -8.22 -4.94 -3.43
CA ASP A 36 -7.56 -4.65 -2.18
C ASP A 36 -6.74 -3.36 -2.28
N ILE A 37 -6.54 -2.72 -1.16
CA ILE A 37 -5.59 -1.62 -1.00
C ILE A 37 -4.33 -2.19 -0.37
N ASP A 38 -3.27 -2.29 -1.17
CA ASP A 38 -1.95 -2.65 -0.68
C ASP A 38 -1.20 -1.39 -0.25
N ILE A 39 -0.68 -1.35 0.98
CA ILE A 39 0.14 -0.25 1.49
C ILE A 39 1.42 -0.77 2.16
N ILE A 40 2.47 0.03 2.12
CA ILE A 40 3.59 -0.04 3.06
C ILE A 40 3.51 1.17 3.98
N ILE A 41 3.96 1.05 5.22
CA ILE A 41 3.80 2.06 6.28
C ILE A 41 5.09 2.28 7.05
N ALA A 42 5.17 3.43 7.74
CA ALA A 42 6.13 3.59 8.83
C ALA A 42 5.71 2.71 10.01
N PHE A 43 6.65 1.92 10.54
CA PHE A 43 6.39 0.97 11.63
C PHE A 43 6.66 1.56 13.03
N ASP A 44 6.61 2.88 13.19
CA ASP A 44 6.59 3.48 14.51
C ASP A 44 5.22 3.28 15.19
N LYS A 45 5.24 3.26 16.51
CA LYS A 45 4.06 2.93 17.32
C LYS A 45 2.90 3.91 17.10
N GLU A 46 3.20 5.20 17.00
CA GLU A 46 2.18 6.25 16.82
C GLU A 46 1.44 6.06 15.48
N ASN A 47 2.18 5.87 14.39
CA ASN A 47 1.61 5.65 13.06
C ASN A 47 0.73 4.38 13.01
N ILE A 48 1.17 3.29 13.64
CA ILE A 48 0.39 2.03 13.68
C ILE A 48 -0.88 2.19 14.53
N CYS A 49 -0.81 2.80 15.70
CA CYS A 49 -1.98 3.05 16.55
C CYS A 49 -3.03 3.91 15.84
N GLU A 50 -2.58 5.00 15.17
CA GLU A 50 -3.49 5.86 14.41
C GLU A 50 -4.10 5.12 13.21
N LEU A 51 -3.30 4.35 12.44
CA LEU A 51 -3.80 3.54 11.33
C LEU A 51 -4.84 2.52 11.81
N ASN A 52 -4.56 1.80 12.90
CA ASN A 52 -5.48 0.83 13.49
C ASN A 52 -6.79 1.52 13.93
N GLY A 53 -6.70 2.71 14.55
CA GLY A 53 -7.85 3.53 14.90
C GLY A 53 -8.69 3.95 13.71
N VAL A 54 -8.06 4.37 12.61
CA VAL A 54 -8.72 4.70 11.34
C VAL A 54 -9.47 3.50 10.78
N LEU A 55 -8.78 2.37 10.62
CA LEU A 55 -9.38 1.15 10.04
C LEU A 55 -10.55 0.64 10.89
N LYS A 56 -10.41 0.66 12.22
CA LYS A 56 -11.48 0.27 13.14
C LYS A 56 -12.71 1.17 13.01
N ARG A 57 -12.53 2.50 12.94
CA ARG A 57 -13.65 3.44 12.73
C ARG A 57 -14.38 3.21 11.42
N LEU A 58 -13.67 2.80 10.38
CA LEU A 58 -14.21 2.47 9.07
C LEU A 58 -14.81 1.04 8.99
N GLY A 59 -14.81 0.28 10.10
CA GLY A 59 -15.38 -1.06 10.15
C GLY A 59 -14.47 -2.18 9.67
N TYR A 60 -13.16 -1.93 9.60
CA TYR A 60 -12.16 -2.95 9.29
C TYR A 60 -11.64 -3.62 10.55
N VAL A 61 -11.40 -4.92 10.48
CA VAL A 61 -10.83 -5.73 11.56
C VAL A 61 -9.69 -6.60 11.03
N PRO A 62 -8.70 -6.95 11.87
CA PRO A 62 -7.63 -7.86 11.47
C PRO A 62 -8.18 -9.21 10.99
N ARG A 63 -7.60 -9.75 9.93
CA ARG A 63 -7.94 -11.10 9.43
C ARG A 63 -7.41 -12.20 10.35
N LEU A 64 -6.37 -11.92 11.13
CA LEU A 64 -5.82 -12.84 12.13
C LEU A 64 -6.53 -12.64 13.47
N PRO A 65 -7.38 -13.58 13.92
CA PRO A 65 -8.08 -13.45 15.20
C PRO A 65 -7.10 -13.47 16.38
N GLY A 66 -7.34 -12.58 17.36
CA GLY A 66 -6.55 -12.56 18.60
C GLY A 66 -5.15 -11.98 18.46
N VAL A 67 -4.80 -11.41 17.32
CA VAL A 67 -3.53 -10.69 17.10
C VAL A 67 -3.80 -9.21 17.17
N ASP A 68 -3.02 -8.51 18.02
CA ASP A 68 -3.08 -7.04 18.11
C ASP A 68 -2.26 -6.42 16.97
N PRO A 69 -2.89 -5.60 16.08
CA PRO A 69 -2.15 -4.90 15.03
C PRO A 69 -1.03 -3.99 15.55
N GLU A 70 -1.12 -3.53 16.80
CA GLU A 70 -0.09 -2.66 17.40
C GLU A 70 1.23 -3.42 17.64
N GLU A 71 1.20 -4.75 17.70
CA GLU A 71 2.41 -5.59 17.77
C GLU A 71 3.29 -5.45 16.52
N LEU A 72 2.75 -4.95 15.39
CA LEU A 72 3.55 -4.61 14.20
C LEU A 72 4.64 -3.54 14.49
N ALA A 73 4.51 -2.75 15.56
CA ALA A 73 5.52 -1.79 15.96
C ALA A 73 6.80 -2.47 16.51
N ASP A 74 6.67 -3.68 17.06
CA ASP A 74 7.81 -4.43 17.58
C ASP A 74 8.52 -5.18 16.42
N PRO A 75 9.77 -4.82 16.10
CA PRO A 75 10.50 -5.47 15.01
C PRO A 75 10.75 -6.96 15.27
N ILE A 76 10.90 -7.37 16.54
CA ILE A 76 11.14 -8.78 16.88
C ILE A 76 9.89 -9.62 16.58
N VAL A 77 8.71 -9.11 16.97
CA VAL A 77 7.43 -9.77 16.71
C VAL A 77 7.15 -9.83 15.21
N ARG A 78 7.38 -8.72 14.51
CA ARG A 78 7.18 -8.63 13.05
C ARG A 78 8.10 -9.60 12.29
N ASP A 79 9.38 -9.67 12.68
CA ASP A 79 10.36 -10.58 12.06
C ASP A 79 10.00 -12.05 12.33
N ASP A 80 9.51 -12.39 13.54
CA ASP A 80 8.99 -13.71 13.86
C ASP A 80 7.78 -14.08 12.98
N TRP A 81 6.85 -13.15 12.79
CA TRP A 81 5.69 -13.39 11.93
C TRP A 81 6.08 -13.64 10.48
N ILE A 82 7.07 -12.90 9.97
CA ILE A 82 7.59 -13.08 8.60
C ILE A 82 8.32 -14.42 8.49
N ALA A 83 9.27 -14.70 9.37
CA ALA A 83 10.17 -15.84 9.26
C ALA A 83 9.49 -17.17 9.62
N ASN A 84 8.71 -17.21 10.71
CA ASN A 84 8.19 -18.45 11.29
C ASN A 84 6.71 -18.69 10.95
N LYS A 85 5.92 -17.63 10.67
CA LYS A 85 4.51 -17.75 10.30
C LYS A 85 4.27 -17.47 8.80
N ASN A 86 5.33 -17.22 8.04
CA ASN A 86 5.28 -16.89 6.60
C ASN A 86 4.28 -15.76 6.27
N LEU A 87 4.17 -14.77 7.16
CA LEU A 87 3.27 -13.65 7.00
C LEU A 87 3.86 -12.61 6.06
N LYS A 88 3.39 -12.57 4.81
CA LYS A 88 3.87 -11.63 3.79
C LYS A 88 3.16 -10.28 3.83
N ALA A 89 1.94 -10.25 4.35
CA ALA A 89 1.14 -9.06 4.57
C ALA A 89 0.26 -9.23 5.80
N PHE A 90 0.01 -8.14 6.52
CA PHE A 90 -0.97 -8.09 7.60
C PHE A 90 -2.26 -7.49 7.05
N SER A 91 -3.31 -8.30 7.00
CA SER A 91 -4.55 -7.99 6.31
C SER A 91 -5.66 -7.56 7.26
N PHE A 92 -6.40 -6.54 6.85
CA PHE A 92 -7.68 -6.14 7.44
C PHE A 92 -8.79 -6.35 6.43
N TYR A 93 -9.96 -6.77 6.88
CA TYR A 93 -11.16 -6.90 6.06
C TYR A 93 -12.32 -6.10 6.64
N HIS A 94 -13.21 -5.63 5.78
CA HIS A 94 -14.39 -4.88 6.22
C HIS A 94 -15.47 -5.83 6.70
N THR A 95 -16.02 -5.58 7.91
CA THR A 95 -16.95 -6.49 8.60
C THR A 95 -18.28 -6.72 7.87
N LYS A 96 -18.76 -5.73 7.10
CA LYS A 96 -20.02 -5.81 6.33
C LYS A 96 -19.81 -6.22 4.87
N ASP A 97 -18.58 -6.12 4.38
CA ASP A 97 -18.23 -6.40 2.98
C ASP A 97 -16.83 -7.04 2.94
N GLY A 98 -16.78 -8.33 3.14
CA GLY A 98 -15.54 -9.10 3.25
C GLY A 98 -14.63 -9.09 2.01
N TYR A 99 -15.13 -8.54 0.88
CA TYR A 99 -14.33 -8.35 -0.33
C TYR A 99 -13.45 -7.09 -0.26
N LYS A 100 -13.75 -6.16 0.64
CA LYS A 100 -12.93 -4.97 0.86
C LYS A 100 -11.82 -5.30 1.85
N ALA A 101 -10.58 -5.19 1.40
CA ALA A 101 -9.42 -5.44 2.24
C ALA A 101 -8.40 -4.30 2.16
N VAL A 102 -7.63 -4.18 3.25
CA VAL A 102 -6.43 -3.34 3.32
C VAL A 102 -5.29 -4.24 3.78
N ASP A 103 -4.26 -4.32 2.97
CA ASP A 103 -3.10 -5.17 3.21
C ASP A 103 -1.86 -4.31 3.50
N ILE A 104 -1.31 -4.45 4.71
CA ILE A 104 -0.01 -3.90 5.06
C ILE A 104 1.04 -4.90 4.58
N VAL A 105 1.75 -4.57 3.50
CA VAL A 105 2.77 -5.43 2.91
C VAL A 105 4.01 -5.42 3.79
N LEU A 106 4.41 -6.59 4.32
CA LEU A 106 5.54 -6.75 5.24
C LEU A 106 6.83 -7.15 4.52
N VAL A 107 6.69 -7.93 3.44
CA VAL A 107 7.85 -8.47 2.69
C VAL A 107 7.97 -7.76 1.35
N HIS A 108 8.93 -6.85 1.25
CA HIS A 108 9.20 -6.07 0.06
C HIS A 108 10.66 -5.60 0.02
N PRO A 109 11.23 -5.22 -1.15
CA PRO A 109 12.65 -4.88 -1.32
C PRO A 109 12.97 -3.42 -1.00
N LEU A 110 12.03 -2.63 -0.46
CA LEU A 110 12.17 -1.18 -0.28
C LEU A 110 12.57 -0.83 1.15
N ASP A 111 13.32 0.26 1.30
CA ASP A 111 13.47 1.00 2.54
C ASP A 111 12.35 2.06 2.60
N PHE A 112 11.48 1.98 3.61
CA PHE A 112 10.30 2.84 3.69
C PHE A 112 10.68 4.34 3.73
N ALA A 113 11.66 4.72 4.55
CA ALA A 113 12.02 6.12 4.73
C ALA A 113 12.53 6.76 3.42
N LYS A 114 13.37 6.03 2.67
CA LYS A 114 13.86 6.48 1.35
C LYS A 114 12.73 6.56 0.33
N SER A 115 11.88 5.54 0.26
CA SER A 115 10.75 5.52 -0.66
C SER A 115 9.73 6.59 -0.34
N PHE A 116 9.53 6.91 0.96
CA PHE A 116 8.64 7.98 1.39
C PHE A 116 9.15 9.37 1.02
N GLN A 117 10.47 9.60 1.07
CA GLN A 117 11.09 10.84 0.57
C GLN A 117 10.92 11.00 -0.95
N ASN A 118 10.97 9.90 -1.69
CA ASN A 118 10.88 9.87 -3.16
C ASN A 118 9.47 9.58 -3.69
N LYS A 119 8.46 9.64 -2.82
CA LYS A 119 7.08 9.31 -3.19
C LYS A 119 6.51 10.17 -4.28
N THR A 120 5.62 9.62 -5.06
CA THR A 120 4.72 10.36 -5.94
C THR A 120 3.46 10.73 -5.16
N THR A 121 3.03 11.99 -5.26
CA THR A 121 1.79 12.45 -4.63
C THR A 121 0.78 12.82 -5.70
N LYS A 122 -0.38 12.16 -5.69
CA LYS A 122 -1.54 12.49 -6.53
C LYS A 122 -2.57 13.27 -5.74
N LYS A 123 -3.16 14.29 -6.36
CA LYS A 123 -4.24 15.06 -5.74
C LYS A 123 -5.60 14.63 -6.30
N ALA A 124 -6.54 14.32 -5.45
CA ALA A 124 -7.91 13.98 -5.83
C ALA A 124 -8.89 14.52 -4.79
N GLN A 125 -9.92 15.26 -5.23
CA GLN A 125 -10.99 15.78 -4.38
C GLN A 125 -10.50 16.46 -3.07
N GLY A 126 -9.40 17.23 -3.17
CA GLY A 126 -8.85 17.99 -2.04
C GLY A 126 -7.93 17.20 -1.10
N ILE A 127 -7.67 15.94 -1.34
CA ILE A 127 -6.70 15.14 -0.57
C ILE A 127 -5.44 14.82 -1.38
N ALA A 128 -4.33 14.63 -0.69
CA ALA A 128 -3.07 14.13 -1.22
C ALA A 128 -2.99 12.61 -1.01
N ILE A 129 -2.75 11.87 -2.07
CA ILE A 129 -2.62 10.41 -2.06
C ILE A 129 -1.15 10.08 -2.31
N ASN A 130 -0.52 9.41 -1.35
CA ASN A 130 0.89 9.04 -1.42
C ASN A 130 1.06 7.67 -2.07
N LEU A 131 1.87 7.60 -3.12
CA LEU A 131 2.24 6.37 -3.82
C LEU A 131 3.74 6.15 -3.76
N VAL A 132 4.20 4.92 -3.80
CA VAL A 132 5.60 4.66 -4.14
C VAL A 132 5.94 5.26 -5.49
N SER A 133 7.20 5.66 -5.70
CA SER A 133 7.67 6.09 -7.01
C SER A 133 7.44 5.00 -8.07
N LEU A 134 7.39 5.40 -9.34
CA LEU A 134 7.22 4.44 -10.43
C LEU A 134 8.33 3.38 -10.44
N ASP A 135 9.58 3.80 -10.17
CA ASP A 135 10.73 2.90 -10.09
C ASP A 135 10.59 1.90 -8.93
N ASP A 136 10.18 2.38 -7.75
CA ASP A 136 9.97 1.51 -6.60
C ASP A 136 8.80 0.54 -6.83
N LEU A 137 7.74 0.97 -7.52
CA LEU A 137 6.64 0.07 -7.89
C LEU A 137 7.12 -1.05 -8.81
N ILE A 138 7.93 -0.72 -9.83
CA ILE A 138 8.53 -1.71 -10.74
C ILE A 138 9.44 -2.67 -9.96
N ARG A 139 10.26 -2.18 -9.02
CA ARG A 139 11.09 -3.01 -8.15
C ARG A 139 10.27 -3.98 -7.30
N MET A 140 9.19 -3.51 -6.67
CA MET A 140 8.27 -4.36 -5.90
C MET A 140 7.64 -5.46 -6.76
N LYS A 141 7.17 -5.09 -7.96
CA LYS A 141 6.59 -6.03 -8.93
C LYS A 141 7.60 -7.08 -9.39
N SER A 142 8.84 -6.67 -9.66
CA SER A 142 9.93 -7.57 -10.03
C SER A 142 10.28 -8.54 -8.89
N PHE A 143 10.25 -8.07 -7.65
CA PHE A 143 10.49 -8.88 -6.45
C PHE A 143 9.38 -9.92 -6.22
N SER A 144 8.12 -9.56 -6.42
CA SER A 144 6.97 -10.47 -6.31
C SER A 144 6.97 -11.55 -7.38
N GLY A 145 7.31 -11.20 -8.64
CA GLY A 145 7.51 -12.13 -9.75
C GLY A 145 6.29 -12.93 -10.20
N ARG A 146 5.05 -12.52 -9.82
CA ARG A 146 3.83 -13.19 -10.27
C ARG A 146 3.60 -12.92 -11.76
N GLN A 147 2.89 -13.83 -12.46
CA GLN A 147 2.58 -13.68 -13.89
C GLN A 147 1.94 -12.31 -14.21
N GLN A 148 1.01 -11.87 -13.37
CA GLN A 148 0.36 -10.57 -13.54
C GLN A 148 1.32 -9.39 -13.32
N ASP A 149 2.30 -9.54 -12.43
CA ASP A 149 3.29 -8.50 -12.15
C ASP A 149 4.20 -8.25 -13.36
N LEU A 150 4.48 -9.28 -14.18
CA LEU A 150 5.25 -9.12 -15.42
C LEU A 150 4.51 -8.24 -16.43
N SER A 151 3.20 -8.46 -16.60
CA SER A 151 2.36 -7.62 -17.46
C SER A 151 2.27 -6.18 -16.94
N ASP A 152 2.12 -6.01 -15.62
CA ASP A 152 2.11 -4.69 -14.99
C ASP A 152 3.42 -3.94 -15.26
N ILE A 153 4.58 -4.62 -15.11
CA ILE A 153 5.91 -4.04 -15.36
C ILE A 153 6.05 -3.54 -16.80
N GLU A 154 5.63 -4.32 -17.79
CA GLU A 154 5.71 -3.90 -19.21
C GLU A 154 4.92 -2.60 -19.45
N LEU A 155 3.72 -2.49 -18.89
CA LEU A 155 2.87 -1.31 -19.03
C LEU A 155 3.42 -0.10 -18.26
N LEU A 156 3.92 -0.31 -17.03
CA LEU A 156 4.55 0.74 -16.23
C LEU A 156 5.80 1.30 -16.90
N LYS A 157 6.64 0.45 -17.50
CA LYS A 157 7.81 0.89 -18.28
C LYS A 157 7.43 1.72 -19.51
N LYS A 158 6.33 1.41 -20.19
CA LYS A 158 5.82 2.26 -21.28
C LYS A 158 5.42 3.64 -20.76
N ILE A 159 4.70 3.71 -19.62
CA ILE A 159 4.34 4.99 -19.00
C ILE A 159 5.60 5.79 -18.64
N GLN A 160 6.62 5.14 -18.08
CA GLN A 160 7.90 5.78 -17.77
C GLN A 160 8.53 6.42 -19.02
N GLN A 161 8.61 5.67 -20.11
CA GLN A 161 9.14 6.18 -21.39
C GLN A 161 8.34 7.36 -21.96
N TYR A 162 7.00 7.32 -21.86
CA TYR A 162 6.16 8.45 -22.33
C TYR A 162 6.35 9.71 -21.46
N ARG A 163 6.54 9.56 -20.15
CA ARG A 163 6.85 10.69 -19.27
C ARG A 163 8.21 11.30 -19.57
N GLU A 164 9.23 10.47 -19.79
CA GLU A 164 10.58 10.94 -20.18
C GLU A 164 10.59 11.70 -21.51
N LYS A 165 9.70 11.34 -22.45
CA LYS A 165 9.52 12.05 -23.72
C LYS A 165 8.63 13.29 -23.63
N GLY A 166 8.03 13.59 -22.45
CA GLY A 166 7.11 14.69 -22.28
C GLY A 166 5.74 14.51 -22.96
N GLU A 167 5.39 13.28 -23.33
CA GLU A 167 4.13 12.95 -24.00
C GLU A 167 2.98 12.70 -23.02
N LEU A 168 3.28 12.56 -21.72
CA LEU A 168 2.29 12.43 -20.62
C LEU A 168 2.60 13.49 -19.56
N HIS A 169 1.62 14.34 -19.28
CA HIS A 169 1.63 15.26 -18.15
C HIS A 169 1.11 14.55 -16.89
N GLU A 170 1.64 14.93 -15.71
CA GLU A 170 1.24 14.39 -14.41
C GLU A 170 -0.24 14.64 -14.06
#